data_da5fe6de5f14096a242f1718fdc1efe7
#
_entry.id   da5fe6de5f14096a242f1718fdc1efe7
#
_cell.length_a   1.000
_cell.length_b   1.000
_cell.length_c   1.000
_cell.angle_alpha   90.00
_cell.angle_beta   90.00
_cell.angle_gamma   90.00
#
_symmetry.space_group_name_H-M   'P 1'
#
loop_
_entity.id
_entity.type
_entity.pdbx_description
1 polymer ?
#
loop_
_entity_poly.entity_id
_entity_poly.type
_entity_poly.pdbx_seq_one_letter_code
_entity_poly.pdbx_strand_id
1 'polypeptide(L)'
;MLRDREDGSQDGLADLYLEGTDQHRGWFHSSMLQACGTRGRAPYRGVLTHGFTLDEKGIKMSKSLGNTVSPEDVTKQYGADILRLWVAQSDYSADLRIGPEILKGVADSYRRLRNTMRFMLGALAHNTKADHVDPKDMPCLLYTSPSPRDVEESRM
;
A
#
# COMPACT_ATOMS: atom_id res chain seq x y z
N MET A 1 -24.27 0.93 -13.52
CA MET A 1 -23.00 0.47 -12.95
C MET A 1 -23.15 -0.19 -11.58
N LEU A 2 -23.72 0.44 -10.55
CA LEU A 2 -23.96 -0.23 -9.25
C LEU A 2 -25.22 -1.10 -9.21
N ARG A 3 -25.95 -1.20 -10.33
CA ARG A 3 -27.18 -2.00 -10.43
C ARG A 3 -26.94 -3.45 -10.85
N ASP A 4 -25.80 -3.71 -11.49
CA ASP A 4 -25.45 -5.03 -12.06
C ASP A 4 -24.19 -5.53 -11.37
N ARG A 5 -24.28 -5.81 -10.07
CA ARG A 5 -23.17 -6.37 -9.29
C ARG A 5 -23.16 -7.89 -9.46
N GLU A 6 -21.95 -8.47 -9.48
CA GLU A 6 -21.76 -9.93 -9.56
C GLU A 6 -22.39 -10.70 -8.39
N ASP A 7 -22.51 -10.02 -7.22
CA ASP A 7 -23.18 -10.57 -6.04
C ASP A 7 -24.71 -10.54 -6.11
N GLY A 8 -25.28 -10.05 -7.23
CA GLY A 8 -26.72 -9.94 -7.45
C GLY A 8 -27.41 -8.85 -6.64
N SER A 9 -26.69 -8.04 -5.86
CA SER A 9 -27.29 -6.95 -5.10
C SER A 9 -27.66 -5.79 -6.03
N GLN A 10 -28.92 -5.35 -5.95
CA GLN A 10 -29.44 -4.22 -6.75
C GLN A 10 -29.67 -2.99 -5.88
N ASP A 11 -29.06 -2.91 -4.71
CA ASP A 11 -29.29 -1.84 -3.76
C ASP A 11 -28.70 -0.49 -4.19
N GLY A 12 -27.78 -0.49 -5.16
CA GLY A 12 -27.09 0.71 -5.64
C GLY A 12 -26.23 1.38 -4.56
N LEU A 13 -25.83 0.62 -3.54
CA LEU A 13 -25.04 1.06 -2.42
C LEU A 13 -23.56 0.74 -2.68
N ALA A 14 -22.68 1.69 -2.47
CA ALA A 14 -21.25 1.44 -2.51
C ALA A 14 -20.80 0.85 -1.17
N ASP A 15 -19.88 -0.12 -1.20
CA ASP A 15 -19.32 -0.66 0.05
C ASP A 15 -18.39 0.36 0.71
N LEU A 16 -17.58 1.04 -0.09
CA LEU A 16 -16.61 2.01 0.39
C LEU A 16 -16.50 3.19 -0.56
N TYR A 17 -16.54 4.41 -0.02
CA TYR A 17 -16.08 5.62 -0.69
C TYR A 17 -14.66 5.91 -0.22
N LEU A 18 -13.75 6.11 -1.17
CA LEU A 18 -12.33 6.28 -0.92
C LEU A 18 -11.80 7.50 -1.67
N GLU A 19 -11.43 8.53 -0.92
CA GLU A 19 -10.87 9.79 -1.46
C GLU A 19 -10.12 10.57 -0.38
N GLY A 20 -9.56 11.71 -0.78
CA GLY A 20 -8.91 12.65 0.14
C GLY A 20 -9.89 13.33 1.09
N THR A 21 -9.37 13.85 2.18
CA THR A 21 -10.14 14.54 3.23
C THR A 21 -10.91 15.77 2.76
N ASP A 22 -10.50 16.41 1.67
CA ASP A 22 -11.19 17.54 1.05
C ASP A 22 -12.57 17.14 0.49
N GLN A 23 -12.80 15.88 0.16
CA GLN A 23 -14.05 15.39 -0.40
C GLN A 23 -15.21 15.36 0.59
N HIS A 24 -14.96 15.56 1.88
CA HIS A 24 -16.01 15.83 2.86
C HIS A 24 -16.79 17.12 2.56
N ARG A 25 -16.18 18.07 1.85
CA ARG A 25 -16.83 19.30 1.36
C ARG A 25 -17.07 19.29 -0.16
N GLY A 26 -16.85 18.17 -0.82
CA GLY A 26 -17.01 17.98 -2.25
C GLY A 26 -17.92 16.82 -2.58
N TRP A 27 -17.38 15.80 -3.21
CA TRP A 27 -18.13 14.66 -3.72
C TRP A 27 -18.90 13.88 -2.65
N PHE A 28 -18.29 13.61 -1.49
CA PHE A 28 -19.00 12.89 -0.41
C PHE A 28 -20.23 13.64 0.04
N HIS A 29 -20.10 14.95 0.23
CA HIS A 29 -21.21 15.81 0.65
C HIS A 29 -22.33 15.85 -0.37
N SER A 30 -22.03 16.16 -1.63
CA SER A 30 -23.04 16.25 -2.68
C SER A 30 -23.72 14.90 -2.95
N SER A 31 -22.95 13.82 -2.96
CA SER A 31 -23.46 12.45 -3.12
C SER A 31 -24.39 12.04 -1.96
N MET A 32 -24.03 12.40 -0.73
CA MET A 32 -24.84 12.15 0.46
C MET A 32 -26.18 12.88 0.37
N LEU A 33 -26.15 14.18 0.09
CA LEU A 33 -27.37 15.00 -0.01
C LEU A 33 -28.33 14.47 -1.10
N GLN A 34 -27.80 14.16 -2.27
CA GLN A 34 -28.58 13.60 -3.36
C GLN A 34 -29.19 12.24 -3.00
N ALA A 35 -28.41 11.35 -2.41
CA ALA A 35 -28.88 10.01 -2.06
C ALA A 35 -29.92 10.06 -0.93
N CYS A 36 -29.73 10.89 0.08
CA CYS A 36 -30.70 11.08 1.14
C CYS A 36 -32.01 11.69 0.62
N GLY A 37 -31.92 12.70 -0.27
CA GLY A 37 -33.12 13.33 -0.87
C GLY A 37 -33.89 12.42 -1.82
N THR A 38 -33.24 11.52 -2.54
CA THR A 38 -33.88 10.67 -3.57
C THR A 38 -34.19 9.26 -3.10
N ARG A 39 -33.44 8.74 -2.11
CA ARG A 39 -33.50 7.35 -1.65
C ARG A 39 -33.70 7.18 -0.16
N GLY A 40 -33.69 8.28 0.60
CA GLY A 40 -33.83 8.27 2.07
C GLY A 40 -32.68 7.62 2.83
N ARG A 41 -31.51 7.42 2.19
CA ARG A 41 -30.36 6.75 2.81
C ARG A 41 -29.04 7.22 2.22
N ALA A 42 -27.93 6.94 2.92
CA ALA A 42 -26.58 7.17 2.42
C ALA A 42 -26.28 6.33 1.18
N PRO A 43 -25.41 6.81 0.25
CA PRO A 43 -25.06 6.08 -0.96
C PRO A 43 -23.95 5.04 -0.73
N TYR A 44 -23.39 4.95 0.47
CA TYR A 44 -22.28 4.09 0.84
C TYR A 44 -22.47 3.47 2.23
N ARG A 45 -21.76 2.37 2.48
CA ARG A 45 -21.70 1.70 3.78
C ARG A 45 -20.59 2.27 4.66
N GLY A 46 -19.47 2.66 4.05
CA GLY A 46 -18.31 3.21 4.73
C GLY A 46 -17.63 4.29 3.91
N VAL A 47 -16.86 5.13 4.60
CA VAL A 47 -15.99 6.15 4.00
C VAL A 47 -14.60 5.95 4.57
N LEU A 48 -13.59 5.92 3.71
CA LEU A 48 -12.19 5.97 4.11
C LEU A 48 -11.57 7.19 3.45
N THR A 49 -10.96 8.05 4.27
CA THR A 49 -10.28 9.24 3.78
C THR A 49 -8.78 9.12 4.02
N HIS A 50 -8.01 9.60 3.06
CA HIS A 50 -6.56 9.65 3.12
C HIS A 50 -6.07 11.10 3.11
N GLY A 51 -4.81 11.30 3.54
CA GLY A 51 -4.12 12.57 3.49
C GLY A 51 -3.76 12.99 2.06
N PHE A 52 -3.16 14.17 1.92
CA PHE A 52 -2.66 14.67 0.64
C PHE A 52 -1.27 14.10 0.32
N THR A 53 -0.98 14.08 -0.98
CA THR A 53 0.38 13.82 -1.44
C THR A 53 1.10 15.17 -1.61
N LEU A 54 2.18 15.33 -0.88
CA LEU A 54 3.01 16.52 -0.81
C LEU A 54 4.35 16.27 -1.51
N ASP A 55 5.06 17.31 -1.87
CA ASP A 55 6.43 17.20 -2.34
C ASP A 55 7.40 16.82 -1.19
N GLU A 56 8.69 16.64 -1.48
CA GLU A 56 9.70 16.31 -0.46
C GLU A 56 9.79 17.32 0.69
N LYS A 57 9.48 18.58 0.40
CA LYS A 57 9.51 19.67 1.37
C LYS A 57 8.23 19.76 2.20
N GLY A 58 7.23 18.93 1.91
CA GLY A 58 5.93 18.96 2.56
C GLY A 58 5.01 20.07 2.04
N ILE A 59 5.25 20.57 0.83
CA ILE A 59 4.43 21.58 0.18
C ILE A 59 3.42 20.89 -0.73
N LYS A 60 2.19 21.40 -0.76
CA LYS A 60 1.14 20.89 -1.64
C LYS A 60 1.58 21.01 -3.11
N MET A 61 1.51 19.89 -3.81
CA MET A 61 1.85 19.88 -5.24
C MET A 61 0.85 20.69 -6.06
N SER A 62 1.37 21.54 -6.94
CA SER A 62 0.56 22.28 -7.90
C SER A 62 1.31 22.46 -9.23
N LYS A 63 0.54 22.50 -10.32
CA LYS A 63 1.12 22.74 -11.66
C LYS A 63 1.79 24.11 -11.76
N SER A 64 1.26 25.12 -11.06
CA SER A 64 1.81 26.48 -11.05
C SER A 64 3.16 26.57 -10.34
N LEU A 65 3.41 25.74 -9.35
CA LEU A 65 4.69 25.68 -8.63
C LEU A 65 5.70 24.75 -9.32
N GLY A 66 5.27 23.94 -10.29
CA GLY A 66 6.12 22.99 -10.99
C GLY A 66 6.67 21.86 -10.12
N ASN A 67 6.12 21.65 -8.92
CA ASN A 67 6.56 20.63 -7.97
C ASN A 67 5.73 19.33 -8.04
N THR A 68 5.00 19.13 -9.14
CA THR A 68 4.20 17.93 -9.34
C THR A 68 5.08 16.75 -9.75
N VAL A 69 4.87 15.61 -9.09
CA VAL A 69 5.49 14.33 -9.48
C VAL A 69 4.46 13.54 -10.28
N SER A 70 4.74 13.29 -11.55
CA SER A 70 3.87 12.49 -12.40
C SER A 70 4.10 11.00 -12.15
N PRO A 71 3.04 10.18 -11.95
CA PRO A 71 3.18 8.73 -11.88
C PRO A 71 3.83 8.12 -13.12
N GLU A 72 3.63 8.73 -14.29
CA GLU A 72 4.25 8.27 -15.54
C GLU A 72 5.77 8.44 -15.52
N ASP A 73 6.26 9.56 -15.01
CA ASP A 73 7.70 9.83 -14.92
C ASP A 73 8.36 8.90 -13.89
N VAL A 74 7.72 8.69 -12.76
CA VAL A 74 8.17 7.71 -11.75
C VAL A 74 8.22 6.31 -12.35
N THR A 75 7.19 5.92 -13.08
CA THR A 75 7.12 4.58 -13.71
C THR A 75 8.19 4.41 -14.79
N LYS A 76 8.47 5.44 -15.57
CA LYS A 76 9.56 5.40 -16.57
C LYS A 76 10.95 5.30 -15.94
N GLN A 77 11.16 5.97 -14.82
CA GLN A 77 12.48 6.04 -14.17
C GLN A 77 12.75 4.85 -13.24
N TYR A 78 11.78 4.46 -12.42
CA TYR A 78 11.95 3.46 -11.35
C TYR A 78 11.17 2.17 -11.60
N GLY A 79 10.15 2.21 -12.45
CA GLY A 79 9.22 1.12 -12.67
C GLY A 79 7.98 1.20 -11.77
N ALA A 80 6.91 0.56 -12.21
CA ALA A 80 5.62 0.58 -11.51
C ALA A 80 5.66 -0.05 -10.10
N ASP A 81 6.54 -1.05 -9.92
CA ASP A 81 6.63 -1.77 -8.64
C ASP A 81 7.19 -0.90 -7.51
N ILE A 82 8.08 0.04 -7.83
CA ILE A 82 8.60 0.99 -6.84
C ILE A 82 7.50 1.94 -6.38
N LEU A 83 6.67 2.43 -7.32
CA LEU A 83 5.52 3.27 -6.97
C LEU A 83 4.51 2.52 -6.11
N ARG A 84 4.19 1.25 -6.47
CA ARG A 84 3.31 0.39 -5.68
C ARG A 84 3.86 0.14 -4.27
N LEU A 85 5.16 -0.13 -4.17
CA LEU A 85 5.80 -0.37 -2.88
C LEU A 85 5.80 0.89 -2.01
N TRP A 86 6.02 2.07 -2.60
CA TRP A 86 5.92 3.34 -1.90
C TRP A 86 4.51 3.53 -1.31
N VAL A 87 3.46 3.29 -2.10
CA VAL A 87 2.07 3.35 -1.61
C VAL A 87 1.82 2.35 -0.48
N ALA A 88 2.26 1.10 -0.66
CA ALA A 88 2.03 0.03 0.31
C ALA A 88 2.77 0.24 1.66
N GLN A 89 3.89 0.96 1.64
CA GLN A 89 4.67 1.30 2.84
C GLN A 89 4.21 2.57 3.53
N SER A 90 3.36 3.36 2.86
CA SER A 90 2.94 4.67 3.34
C SER A 90 1.76 4.57 4.30
N ASP A 91 1.76 5.41 5.32
CA ASP A 91 0.59 5.59 6.19
C ASP A 91 -0.37 6.59 5.55
N TYR A 92 -1.44 6.07 4.97
CA TYR A 92 -2.46 6.88 4.28
C TYR A 92 -3.30 7.76 5.22
N SER A 93 -3.27 7.54 6.52
CA SER A 93 -4.02 8.36 7.49
C SER A 93 -3.45 9.77 7.66
N ALA A 94 -2.18 9.96 7.26
CA ALA A 94 -1.49 11.23 7.28
C ALA A 94 -1.15 11.70 5.87
N ASP A 95 -0.64 12.93 5.75
CA ASP A 95 -0.12 13.45 4.49
C ASP A 95 1.14 12.71 4.07
N LEU A 96 1.19 12.31 2.80
CA LEU A 96 2.30 11.55 2.22
C LEU A 96 3.27 12.48 1.52
N ARG A 97 4.55 12.16 1.60
CA ARG A 97 5.57 12.87 0.83
C ARG A 97 6.09 11.99 -0.29
N ILE A 98 6.30 12.59 -1.45
CA ILE A 98 6.89 11.92 -2.60
C ILE A 98 7.97 12.82 -3.21
N GLY A 99 9.07 12.21 -3.63
CA GLY A 99 10.16 12.89 -4.31
C GLY A 99 11.30 11.93 -4.65
N PRO A 100 12.32 12.40 -5.38
CA PRO A 100 13.40 11.57 -5.88
C PRO A 100 14.16 10.81 -4.78
N GLU A 101 14.48 11.45 -3.66
CA GLU A 101 15.22 10.82 -2.58
C GLU A 101 14.39 9.76 -1.85
N ILE A 102 13.09 10.02 -1.64
CA ILE A 102 12.17 9.06 -1.04
C ILE A 102 12.03 7.83 -1.95
N LEU A 103 11.80 8.04 -3.24
CA LEU A 103 11.69 6.96 -4.22
C LEU A 103 12.98 6.14 -4.35
N LYS A 104 14.14 6.77 -4.24
CA LYS A 104 15.42 6.09 -4.21
C LYS A 104 15.54 5.16 -2.99
N GLY A 105 15.14 5.63 -1.80
CA GLY A 105 15.08 4.80 -0.60
C GLY A 105 14.16 3.58 -0.75
N VAL A 106 12.99 3.78 -1.38
CA VAL A 106 12.07 2.68 -1.70
C VAL A 106 12.69 1.70 -2.71
N ALA A 107 13.38 2.21 -3.73
CA ALA A 107 14.08 1.38 -4.72
C ALA A 107 15.19 0.53 -4.09
N ASP A 108 15.92 1.08 -3.10
CA ASP A 108 16.93 0.32 -2.35
C ASP A 108 16.29 -0.78 -1.49
N SER A 109 15.16 -0.50 -0.85
CA SER A 109 14.38 -1.49 -0.11
C SER A 109 13.87 -2.61 -1.02
N TYR A 110 13.32 -2.25 -2.18
CA TYR A 110 12.88 -3.21 -3.19
C TYR A 110 14.02 -4.10 -3.67
N ARG A 111 15.22 -3.52 -3.90
CA ARG A 111 16.41 -4.27 -4.33
C ARG A 111 16.81 -5.32 -3.29
N ARG A 112 16.75 -4.98 -2.01
CA ARG A 112 17.02 -5.91 -0.91
C ARG A 112 16.02 -7.06 -0.90
N LEU A 113 14.71 -6.75 -0.96
CA LEU A 113 13.65 -7.76 -1.03
C LEU A 113 13.84 -8.70 -2.23
N ARG A 114 14.06 -8.13 -3.42
CA ARG A 114 14.27 -8.90 -4.64
C ARG A 114 15.49 -9.81 -4.54
N ASN A 115 16.61 -9.32 -4.00
CA ASN A 115 17.82 -10.11 -3.83
C ASN A 115 17.61 -11.27 -2.85
N THR A 116 16.90 -11.03 -1.74
CA THR A 116 16.55 -12.07 -0.77
C THR A 116 15.66 -13.14 -1.41
N MET A 117 14.61 -12.72 -2.14
CA MET A 117 13.75 -13.66 -2.86
C MET A 117 14.52 -14.47 -3.90
N ARG A 118 15.41 -13.81 -4.65
CA ARG A 118 16.28 -14.50 -5.63
C ARG A 118 17.20 -15.52 -4.98
N PHE A 119 17.76 -15.19 -3.84
CA PHE A 119 18.58 -16.12 -3.05
C PHE A 119 17.76 -17.32 -2.59
N MET A 120 16.57 -17.09 -2.02
CA MET A 120 15.68 -18.16 -1.57
C MET A 120 15.27 -19.06 -2.73
N LEU A 121 14.89 -18.50 -3.88
CA LEU A 121 14.54 -19.26 -5.07
C LEU A 121 15.72 -20.09 -5.59
N GLY A 122 16.94 -19.53 -5.54
CA GLY A 122 18.15 -20.28 -5.91
C GLY A 122 18.45 -21.43 -4.97
N ALA A 123 18.29 -21.20 -3.65
CA ALA A 123 18.47 -22.25 -2.66
C ALA A 123 17.43 -23.38 -2.76
N LEU A 124 16.21 -23.03 -3.19
CA LEU A 124 15.10 -23.98 -3.33
C LEU A 124 14.99 -24.60 -4.74
N ALA A 125 15.85 -24.24 -5.68
CA ALA A 125 15.73 -24.65 -7.08
C ALA A 125 15.72 -26.16 -7.30
N HIS A 126 16.37 -26.91 -6.42
CA HIS A 126 16.44 -28.38 -6.46
C HIS A 126 15.65 -29.07 -5.35
N ASN A 127 14.89 -28.29 -4.57
CA ASN A 127 14.11 -28.83 -3.47
C ASN A 127 12.91 -29.63 -4.00
N THR A 128 12.73 -30.83 -3.49
CA THR A 128 11.61 -31.73 -3.79
C THR A 128 10.75 -31.97 -2.56
N LYS A 129 9.59 -32.57 -2.74
CA LYS A 129 8.73 -32.94 -1.58
C LYS A 129 9.42 -33.90 -0.61
N ALA A 130 10.39 -34.68 -1.09
CA ALA A 130 11.15 -35.62 -0.26
C ALA A 130 12.12 -34.91 0.69
N ASP A 131 12.51 -33.67 0.37
CA ASP A 131 13.41 -32.87 1.20
C ASP A 131 12.67 -32.07 2.28
N HIS A 132 11.32 -32.12 2.29
CA HIS A 132 10.51 -31.46 3.30
C HIS A 132 10.56 -32.23 4.62
N VAL A 133 11.10 -31.58 5.63
CA VAL A 133 11.14 -32.09 7.01
C VAL A 133 10.03 -31.43 7.81
N ASP A 134 9.26 -32.23 8.58
CA ASP A 134 8.27 -31.67 9.50
C ASP A 134 8.98 -30.74 10.50
N PRO A 135 8.45 -29.59 10.79
CA PRO A 135 8.99 -28.72 11.82
C PRO A 135 9.34 -29.42 13.14
N LYS A 136 8.61 -30.46 13.55
CA LYS A 136 8.87 -31.22 14.76
C LYS A 136 10.15 -32.07 14.71
N ASP A 137 10.57 -32.44 13.49
CA ASP A 137 11.73 -33.28 13.24
C ASP A 137 12.98 -32.46 12.87
N MET A 138 12.86 -31.14 12.81
CA MET A 138 13.98 -30.25 12.53
C MET A 138 14.94 -30.17 13.75
N PRO A 139 16.26 -30.12 13.53
CA PRO A 139 17.20 -29.89 14.60
C PRO A 139 16.89 -28.62 15.41
N CYS A 140 16.96 -28.73 16.74
CA CYS A 140 16.67 -27.63 17.68
C CYS A 140 17.40 -26.33 17.36
N LEU A 141 18.61 -26.39 16.82
CA LEU A 141 19.42 -25.24 16.40
C LEU A 141 18.75 -24.36 15.32
N LEU A 142 17.89 -24.94 14.47
CA LEU A 142 17.17 -24.17 13.45
C LEU A 142 15.99 -23.39 14.02
N TYR A 143 15.39 -23.86 15.11
CA TYR A 143 14.32 -23.17 15.82
C TYR A 143 14.78 -22.14 16.84
N THR A 144 15.92 -22.43 17.45
CA THR A 144 16.46 -21.64 18.57
C THR A 144 17.63 -20.77 18.18
N SER A 145 18.01 -20.73 16.88
CA SER A 145 19.01 -19.79 16.41
C SER A 145 18.46 -18.37 16.60
N PRO A 146 18.99 -17.61 17.58
CA PRO A 146 18.50 -16.27 17.84
C PRO A 146 18.68 -15.40 16.59
N SER A 147 17.62 -14.70 16.23
CA SER A 147 17.72 -13.64 15.24
C SER A 147 18.79 -12.64 15.71
N PRO A 148 19.57 -12.03 14.79
CA PRO A 148 20.47 -10.94 15.17
C PRO A 148 19.81 -9.84 16.00
N ARG A 149 18.49 -9.70 15.89
CA ARG A 149 17.66 -8.80 16.69
C ARG A 149 17.50 -9.23 18.14
N ASP A 150 17.40 -10.54 18.38
CA ASP A 150 17.20 -11.09 19.72
C ASP A 150 18.48 -11.01 20.58
N VAL A 151 19.63 -10.88 19.92
CA VAL A 151 20.94 -10.73 20.60
C VAL A 151 21.15 -9.30 21.11
N GLU A 152 20.52 -8.31 20.53
CA GLU A 152 20.61 -6.91 21.00
C GLU A 152 19.74 -6.67 22.25
N GLU A 153 18.57 -7.32 22.36
CA GLU A 153 17.67 -7.18 23.51
C GLU A 153 18.23 -7.87 24.78
N SER A 154 19.13 -8.84 24.65
CA SER A 154 19.72 -9.53 25.80
C SER A 154 20.96 -8.83 26.37
N ARG A 155 21.33 -7.66 25.86
CA ARG A 155 22.47 -6.85 26.33
C ARG A 155 22.09 -5.56 27.08
N MET A 156 20.78 -5.37 27.41
CA MET A 156 20.34 -4.28 28.29
C MET A 156 20.07 -4.75 29.71
#